data_6bc24086a315ee38c9529ed418fc92ff
#
_entry.id   6bc24086a315ee38c9529ed418fc92ff
#
_cell.length_a   1.000
_cell.length_b   1.000
_cell.length_c   1.000
_cell.angle_alpha   90.00
_cell.angle_beta   90.00
_cell.angle_gamma   90.00
#
_symmetry.space_group_name_H-M   'P 1'
#
loop_
_entity.id
_entity.type
_entity.pdbx_description
1 polymer ?
#
loop_
_entity_poly.entity_id
_entity_poly.type
_entity_poly.pdbx_seq_one_letter_code
_entity_poly.pdbx_strand_id
1 'polypeptide(L)'
;MSQRTLENLLPDPAAILCSKASDGGAYVDLDGDGRLWLPTGRVFFHSDPQAGPDTELAQATRHFFQPRRFEDPFGFSNTADFDDYDLLAVGSTDTFGNKVSASNDYRVLQAQSTTDANGNRSQVVFDTLGLVAGSAVMGKTSENLGDNLAGFQADLTTAEIERFFAAPKSPFAAEILAQASTRIVYDTD
;
A
#
# COMPACT_ATOMS: atom_id res chain seq x y z
N MET A 1 4.46 -20.79 -26.83
CA MET A 1 4.26 -22.18 -27.31
C MET A 1 3.19 -22.17 -28.37
N SER A 2 3.38 -22.85 -29.50
CA SER A 2 2.32 -22.88 -30.52
C SER A 2 1.23 -23.88 -30.12
N GLN A 3 -0.01 -23.62 -30.53
CA GLN A 3 -1.17 -24.48 -30.27
C GLN A 3 -0.93 -25.94 -30.68
N ARG A 4 -0.25 -26.16 -31.82
CA ARG A 4 0.15 -27.50 -32.31
C ARG A 4 1.07 -28.27 -31.35
N THR A 5 1.85 -27.60 -30.53
CA THR A 5 2.77 -28.27 -29.58
C THR A 5 1.96 -28.76 -28.34
N LEU A 6 0.91 -28.02 -27.95
CA LEU A 6 0.05 -28.42 -26.84
C LEU A 6 -0.89 -29.58 -27.21
N GLU A 7 -1.44 -29.59 -28.41
CA GLU A 7 -2.34 -30.67 -28.91
C GLU A 7 -1.64 -32.04 -28.96
N ASN A 8 -0.31 -32.06 -29.13
CA ASN A 8 0.47 -33.31 -29.11
C ASN A 8 0.82 -33.79 -27.69
N LEU A 9 0.72 -32.95 -26.68
CA LEU A 9 1.10 -33.27 -25.31
C LEU A 9 -0.11 -33.53 -24.41
N LEU A 10 -1.28 -32.98 -24.74
CA LEU A 10 -2.49 -33.04 -23.93
C LEU A 10 -3.68 -33.46 -24.78
N PRO A 11 -4.50 -34.44 -24.34
CA PRO A 11 -5.67 -34.92 -25.08
C PRO A 11 -6.72 -33.81 -25.36
N ASP A 12 -6.89 -32.87 -24.45
CA ASP A 12 -7.75 -31.70 -24.58
C ASP A 12 -7.09 -30.50 -23.88
N PRO A 13 -6.25 -29.76 -24.58
CA PRO A 13 -5.58 -28.58 -23.99
C PRO A 13 -6.55 -27.51 -23.54
N ALA A 14 -7.65 -27.31 -24.26
CA ALA A 14 -8.63 -26.25 -23.92
C ALA A 14 -9.38 -26.57 -22.63
N ALA A 15 -9.76 -27.82 -22.40
CA ALA A 15 -10.42 -28.23 -21.17
C ALA A 15 -9.54 -27.99 -19.93
N ILE A 16 -8.25 -28.22 -20.04
CA ILE A 16 -7.28 -27.99 -18.96
C ILE A 16 -7.03 -26.49 -18.78
N LEU A 17 -6.73 -25.78 -19.87
CA LEU A 17 -6.37 -24.37 -19.82
C LEU A 17 -7.55 -23.49 -19.36
N CYS A 18 -8.76 -23.78 -19.80
CA CYS A 18 -9.95 -22.99 -19.45
C CYS A 18 -10.65 -23.47 -18.17
N SER A 19 -10.20 -24.54 -17.54
CA SER A 19 -10.75 -25.01 -16.28
C SER A 19 -10.55 -23.97 -15.17
N LYS A 20 -11.62 -23.71 -14.39
CA LYS A 20 -11.59 -22.89 -13.17
C LYS A 20 -11.35 -23.71 -11.90
N ALA A 21 -11.11 -25.02 -12.04
CA ALA A 21 -10.71 -25.85 -10.91
C ALA A 21 -9.33 -25.41 -10.36
N SER A 22 -9.00 -25.83 -9.15
CA SER A 22 -7.74 -25.43 -8.47
C SER A 22 -6.48 -25.88 -9.22
N ASP A 23 -6.60 -26.85 -10.11
CA ASP A 23 -5.54 -27.39 -10.97
C ASP A 23 -5.66 -26.92 -12.44
N GLY A 24 -6.64 -26.08 -12.74
CA GLY A 24 -6.88 -25.55 -14.08
C GLY A 24 -6.14 -24.25 -14.36
N GLY A 25 -6.00 -23.93 -15.64
CA GLY A 25 -5.27 -22.74 -16.08
C GLY A 25 -6.06 -21.45 -15.98
N ALA A 26 -7.38 -21.49 -15.78
CA ALA A 26 -8.30 -20.33 -15.73
C ALA A 26 -8.18 -19.37 -16.93
N TYR A 27 -7.72 -19.85 -18.08
CA TYR A 27 -7.67 -19.06 -19.31
C TYR A 27 -9.07 -18.79 -19.84
N VAL A 28 -9.24 -17.67 -20.49
CA VAL A 28 -10.49 -17.24 -21.13
C VAL A 28 -10.26 -16.84 -22.58
N ASP A 29 -11.20 -17.19 -23.45
CA ASP A 29 -11.30 -16.67 -24.81
C ASP A 29 -12.13 -15.37 -24.75
N LEU A 30 -11.45 -14.21 -24.70
CA LEU A 30 -12.12 -12.91 -24.55
C LEU A 30 -12.85 -12.46 -25.82
N ASP A 31 -12.27 -12.80 -26.97
CA ASP A 31 -12.73 -12.27 -28.26
C ASP A 31 -13.54 -13.31 -29.07
N GLY A 32 -13.64 -14.55 -28.60
CA GLY A 32 -14.29 -15.67 -29.31
C GLY A 32 -13.51 -16.12 -30.56
N ASP A 33 -12.23 -15.82 -30.65
CA ASP A 33 -11.35 -16.12 -31.79
C ASP A 33 -10.44 -17.34 -31.57
N GLY A 34 -10.63 -18.03 -30.44
CA GLY A 34 -9.84 -19.22 -30.05
C GLY A 34 -8.50 -18.89 -29.40
N ARG A 35 -8.18 -17.58 -29.18
CA ARG A 35 -7.01 -17.17 -28.44
C ARG A 35 -7.33 -17.18 -26.95
N LEU A 36 -6.46 -17.80 -26.19
CA LEU A 36 -6.62 -17.93 -24.76
C LEU A 36 -5.78 -16.90 -24.01
N TRP A 37 -6.44 -16.16 -23.12
CA TRP A 37 -5.85 -15.13 -22.28
C TRP A 37 -5.89 -15.56 -20.81
N LEU A 38 -4.75 -15.41 -20.13
CA LEU A 38 -4.70 -15.58 -18.69
C LEU A 38 -4.93 -14.20 -18.03
N PRO A 39 -5.97 -14.03 -17.19
CA PRO A 39 -6.14 -12.82 -16.43
C PRO A 39 -4.92 -12.59 -15.53
N THR A 40 -4.32 -11.40 -15.58
CA THR A 40 -3.19 -11.05 -14.68
C THR A 40 -3.67 -10.77 -13.26
N GLY A 41 -4.95 -10.52 -13.07
CA GLY A 41 -5.61 -10.32 -11.79
C GLY A 41 -7.05 -9.91 -11.98
N ARG A 42 -7.82 -9.99 -10.90
CA ARG A 42 -9.21 -9.57 -10.82
C ARG A 42 -9.36 -8.55 -9.71
N VAL A 43 -10.28 -7.63 -9.88
CA VAL A 43 -10.65 -6.65 -8.86
C VAL A 43 -12.11 -6.88 -8.45
N PHE A 44 -12.37 -6.68 -7.15
CA PHE A 44 -13.68 -6.81 -6.56
C PHE A 44 -13.94 -5.60 -5.66
N PHE A 45 -15.19 -5.25 -5.51
CA PHE A 45 -15.58 -4.07 -4.74
C PHE A 45 -15.96 -4.40 -3.29
N HIS A 46 -16.20 -5.67 -2.99
CA HIS A 46 -16.43 -6.16 -1.65
C HIS A 46 -15.21 -6.94 -1.14
N SER A 47 -14.87 -6.80 0.14
CA SER A 47 -13.75 -7.52 0.75
C SER A 47 -14.03 -9.01 0.98
N ASP A 48 -15.31 -9.38 1.16
CA ASP A 48 -15.73 -10.78 1.34
C ASP A 48 -15.67 -11.51 0.00
N PRO A 49 -14.88 -12.60 -0.13
CA PRO A 49 -14.80 -13.40 -1.34
C PRO A 49 -16.09 -14.15 -1.67
N GLN A 50 -17.03 -14.26 -0.74
CA GLN A 50 -18.32 -14.91 -0.94
C GLN A 50 -19.43 -13.93 -1.35
N ALA A 51 -19.12 -12.62 -1.49
CA ALA A 51 -20.09 -11.63 -1.92
C ALA A 51 -20.61 -11.93 -3.33
N GLY A 52 -21.93 -11.98 -3.48
CA GLY A 52 -22.57 -12.17 -4.77
C GLY A 52 -22.59 -10.89 -5.62
N PRO A 53 -22.94 -10.96 -6.91
CA PRO A 53 -22.92 -9.83 -7.84
C PRO A 53 -23.71 -8.60 -7.36
N ASP A 54 -24.87 -8.80 -6.75
CA ASP A 54 -25.72 -7.71 -6.26
C ASP A 54 -25.05 -6.99 -5.07
N THR A 55 -24.38 -7.74 -4.18
CA THR A 55 -23.62 -7.20 -3.05
C THR A 55 -22.39 -6.45 -3.54
N GLU A 56 -21.67 -6.98 -4.50
CA GLU A 56 -20.54 -6.32 -5.16
C GLU A 56 -20.99 -4.99 -5.80
N LEU A 57 -22.09 -4.99 -6.55
CA LEU A 57 -22.61 -3.79 -7.20
C LEU A 57 -23.09 -2.74 -6.19
N ALA A 58 -23.77 -3.16 -5.12
CA ALA A 58 -24.21 -2.27 -4.07
C ALA A 58 -23.01 -1.62 -3.35
N GLN A 59 -21.98 -2.40 -3.05
CA GLN A 59 -20.74 -1.90 -2.45
C GLN A 59 -20.01 -0.94 -3.39
N ALA A 60 -19.85 -1.32 -4.67
CA ALA A 60 -19.24 -0.48 -5.69
C ALA A 60 -19.93 0.88 -5.81
N THR A 61 -21.25 0.88 -5.92
CA THR A 61 -22.05 2.10 -6.05
C THR A 61 -21.94 3.00 -4.82
N ARG A 62 -21.92 2.39 -3.62
CA ARG A 62 -21.81 3.13 -2.35
C ARG A 62 -20.43 3.77 -2.16
N HIS A 63 -19.36 3.16 -2.69
CA HIS A 63 -17.97 3.51 -2.45
C HIS A 63 -17.25 3.93 -3.74
N PHE A 64 -17.93 4.66 -4.62
CA PHE A 64 -17.37 5.28 -5.82
C PHE A 64 -16.65 4.30 -6.77
N PHE A 65 -17.08 3.03 -6.82
CA PHE A 65 -16.42 1.97 -7.59
C PHE A 65 -14.95 1.77 -7.22
N GLN A 66 -14.60 2.02 -5.96
CA GLN A 66 -13.25 1.79 -5.46
C GLN A 66 -13.04 0.31 -5.15
N PRO A 67 -12.06 -0.35 -5.78
CA PRO A 67 -11.75 -1.74 -5.51
C PRO A 67 -11.28 -1.95 -4.07
N ARG A 68 -11.78 -3.02 -3.42
CA ARG A 68 -11.40 -3.38 -2.05
C ARG A 68 -10.74 -4.74 -1.94
N ARG A 69 -10.81 -5.58 -2.99
CA ARG A 69 -10.15 -6.87 -3.05
C ARG A 69 -9.52 -7.08 -4.41
N PHE A 70 -8.30 -7.59 -4.39
CA PHE A 70 -7.49 -7.90 -5.57
C PHE A 70 -7.12 -9.36 -5.50
N GLU A 71 -7.38 -10.10 -6.56
CA GLU A 71 -7.12 -11.54 -6.63
C GLU A 71 -6.20 -11.82 -7.80
N ASP A 72 -5.12 -12.55 -7.55
CA ASP A 72 -4.20 -12.97 -8.59
C ASP A 72 -4.75 -14.19 -9.37
N PRO A 73 -4.09 -14.61 -10.48
CA PRO A 73 -4.54 -15.77 -11.27
C PRO A 73 -4.55 -17.10 -10.49
N PHE A 74 -3.84 -17.17 -9.38
CA PHE A 74 -3.73 -18.36 -8.54
C PHE A 74 -4.75 -18.37 -7.40
N GLY A 75 -5.59 -17.32 -7.30
CA GLY A 75 -6.63 -17.21 -6.28
C GLY A 75 -6.15 -16.61 -4.96
N PHE A 76 -4.94 -16.05 -4.90
CA PHE A 76 -4.48 -15.32 -3.74
C PHE A 76 -5.10 -13.92 -3.72
N SER A 77 -5.71 -13.57 -2.62
CA SER A 77 -6.42 -12.30 -2.47
C SER A 77 -5.73 -11.36 -1.49
N ASN A 78 -5.64 -10.09 -1.88
CA ASN A 78 -5.28 -8.98 -1.01
C ASN A 78 -6.49 -8.05 -0.88
N THR A 79 -6.74 -7.55 0.33
CA THR A 79 -7.78 -6.55 0.59
C THR A 79 -7.19 -5.21 0.94
N ALA A 80 -7.91 -4.13 0.60
CA ALA A 80 -7.58 -2.76 1.00
C ALA A 80 -8.75 -2.18 1.81
N ASP A 81 -8.42 -1.59 2.96
CA ASP A 81 -9.34 -0.84 3.80
C ASP A 81 -9.14 0.65 3.55
N PHE A 82 -10.24 1.40 3.47
CA PHE A 82 -10.24 2.84 3.26
C PHE A 82 -10.90 3.53 4.45
N ASP A 83 -10.64 4.82 4.57
CA ASP A 83 -11.26 5.67 5.58
C ASP A 83 -12.77 5.85 5.34
N ASP A 84 -13.46 6.53 6.27
CA ASP A 84 -14.90 6.78 6.19
C ASP A 84 -15.32 7.67 5.01
N TYR A 85 -14.35 8.30 4.35
CA TYR A 85 -14.56 9.17 3.18
C TYR A 85 -14.24 8.47 1.86
N ASP A 86 -13.78 7.22 1.88
CA ASP A 86 -13.25 6.49 0.72
C ASP A 86 -12.09 7.23 0.01
N LEU A 87 -11.36 8.04 0.74
CA LEU A 87 -10.34 8.93 0.19
C LEU A 87 -8.93 8.33 0.31
N LEU A 88 -8.61 7.78 1.48
CA LEU A 88 -7.26 7.32 1.79
C LEU A 88 -7.28 5.89 2.31
N ALA A 89 -6.32 5.08 1.86
CA ALA A 89 -6.14 3.75 2.41
C ALA A 89 -5.68 3.83 3.87
N VAL A 90 -6.32 3.04 4.73
CA VAL A 90 -6.01 2.92 6.17
C VAL A 90 -5.47 1.55 6.52
N GLY A 91 -5.53 0.58 5.60
CA GLY A 91 -4.99 -0.74 5.80
C GLY A 91 -4.98 -1.61 4.56
N SER A 92 -4.23 -2.68 4.64
CA SER A 92 -4.29 -3.79 3.68
C SER A 92 -4.02 -5.10 4.40
N THR A 93 -4.62 -6.17 3.89
CA THR A 93 -4.41 -7.53 4.41
C THR A 93 -4.12 -8.45 3.25
N ASP A 94 -3.04 -9.22 3.34
CA ASP A 94 -2.69 -10.20 2.31
C ASP A 94 -3.42 -11.54 2.54
N THR A 95 -3.22 -12.46 1.61
CA THR A 95 -3.83 -13.79 1.63
C THR A 95 -3.41 -14.65 2.83
N PHE A 96 -2.30 -14.33 3.49
CA PHE A 96 -1.80 -15.02 4.67
C PHE A 96 -2.28 -14.38 5.98
N GLY A 97 -3.06 -13.29 5.89
CA GLY A 97 -3.54 -12.55 7.03
C GLY A 97 -2.55 -11.53 7.60
N ASN A 98 -1.44 -11.28 6.89
CA ASN A 98 -0.53 -10.21 7.28
C ASN A 98 -1.19 -8.85 7.04
N LYS A 99 -1.30 -8.06 8.10
CA LYS A 99 -1.97 -6.77 8.07
C LYS A 99 -0.96 -5.62 8.17
N VAL A 100 -1.10 -4.67 7.26
CA VAL A 100 -0.46 -3.36 7.34
C VAL A 100 -1.56 -2.34 7.63
N SER A 101 -1.30 -1.38 8.52
CA SER A 101 -2.23 -0.28 8.80
C SER A 101 -1.55 1.07 8.69
N ALA A 102 -2.33 2.09 8.37
CA ALA A 102 -1.87 3.47 8.25
C ALA A 102 -2.82 4.42 8.95
N SER A 103 -2.26 5.51 9.49
CA SER A 103 -3.04 6.70 9.84
C SER A 103 -2.58 7.86 8.96
N ASN A 104 -3.51 8.67 8.52
CA ASN A 104 -3.27 9.67 7.48
C ASN A 104 -3.36 11.09 8.02
N ASP A 105 -2.52 11.98 7.51
CA ASP A 105 -2.67 13.42 7.67
C ASP A 105 -3.51 13.96 6.50
N TYR A 106 -4.74 14.37 6.78
CA TYR A 106 -5.68 14.88 5.77
C TYR A 106 -5.30 16.25 5.22
N ARG A 107 -4.41 16.99 5.87
CA ARG A 107 -3.90 18.26 5.37
C ARG A 107 -3.05 18.07 4.12
N VAL A 108 -2.30 16.97 4.08
CA VAL A 108 -1.39 16.64 2.96
C VAL A 108 -1.85 15.41 2.16
N LEU A 109 -2.92 14.73 2.59
CA LEU A 109 -3.48 13.52 1.99
C LEU A 109 -2.44 12.39 1.86
N GLN A 110 -1.63 12.21 2.90
CA GLN A 110 -0.58 11.18 2.95
C GLN A 110 -0.57 10.47 4.29
N ALA A 111 -0.02 9.25 4.30
CA ALA A 111 0.17 8.52 5.53
C ALA A 111 1.18 9.24 6.44
N GLN A 112 0.78 9.53 7.68
CA GLN A 112 1.65 10.06 8.71
C GLN A 112 2.23 8.96 9.60
N SER A 113 1.58 7.81 9.71
CA SER A 113 2.15 6.64 10.39
C SER A 113 1.72 5.35 9.71
N THR A 114 2.58 4.36 9.75
CA THR A 114 2.30 3.00 9.28
C THR A 114 2.73 1.99 10.32
N THR A 115 2.02 0.87 10.38
CA THR A 115 2.38 -0.31 11.19
C THR A 115 2.43 -1.51 10.26
N ASP A 116 3.55 -2.20 10.22
CA ASP A 116 3.74 -3.40 9.40
C ASP A 116 3.11 -4.65 10.05
N ALA A 117 3.11 -5.77 9.33
CA ALA A 117 2.55 -7.03 9.80
C ALA A 117 3.25 -7.60 11.05
N ASN A 118 4.48 -7.18 11.32
CA ASN A 118 5.24 -7.57 12.50
C ASN A 118 4.99 -6.64 13.70
N GLY A 119 4.23 -5.55 13.48
CA GLY A 119 3.94 -4.53 14.48
C GLY A 119 5.00 -3.43 14.59
N ASN A 120 6.01 -3.40 13.69
CA ASN A 120 6.95 -2.29 13.63
C ASN A 120 6.26 -1.06 13.04
N ARG A 121 6.62 0.11 13.55
CA ARG A 121 5.98 1.37 13.17
C ARG A 121 6.97 2.29 12.47
N SER A 122 6.45 3.05 11.53
CA SER A 122 7.15 4.18 10.93
C SER A 122 6.26 5.41 11.03
N GLN A 123 6.86 6.57 11.26
CA GLN A 123 6.13 7.82 11.36
C GLN A 123 6.83 8.91 10.53
N VAL A 124 6.03 9.79 9.95
CA VAL A 124 6.47 10.96 9.19
C VAL A 124 5.77 12.19 9.76
N VAL A 125 6.45 13.30 9.80
CA VAL A 125 5.88 14.61 10.14
C VAL A 125 6.09 15.56 8.97
N PHE A 126 5.05 16.33 8.68
CA PHE A 126 5.04 17.34 7.62
C PHE A 126 5.14 18.74 8.23
N ASP A 127 5.86 19.62 7.56
CA ASP A 127 5.90 21.04 7.89
C ASP A 127 4.59 21.78 7.52
N THR A 128 4.52 23.06 7.75
CA THR A 128 3.36 23.90 7.41
C THR A 128 3.06 23.91 5.91
N LEU A 129 4.08 23.74 5.07
CA LEU A 129 3.94 23.69 3.60
C LEU A 129 3.51 22.31 3.10
N GLY A 130 3.47 21.29 3.97
CA GLY A 130 3.15 19.92 3.60
C GLY A 130 4.34 19.11 3.08
N LEU A 131 5.56 19.60 3.25
CA LEU A 131 6.78 18.88 2.92
C LEU A 131 7.18 17.97 4.10
N VAL A 132 7.84 16.85 3.81
CA VAL A 132 8.33 15.93 4.84
C VAL A 132 9.46 16.60 5.62
N ALA A 133 9.20 16.98 6.86
CA ALA A 133 10.20 17.58 7.74
C ALA A 133 11.06 16.55 8.47
N GLY A 134 10.50 15.39 8.80
CA GLY A 134 11.23 14.32 9.48
C GLY A 134 10.52 12.98 9.45
N SER A 135 11.26 11.94 9.77
CA SER A 135 10.73 10.58 9.91
C SER A 135 11.35 9.83 11.08
N ALA A 136 10.63 8.84 11.59
CA ALA A 136 11.15 7.92 12.61
C ALA A 136 10.81 6.48 12.27
N VAL A 137 11.78 5.60 12.42
CA VAL A 137 11.60 4.14 12.39
C VAL A 137 11.53 3.68 13.84
N MET A 138 10.36 3.19 14.21
CA MET A 138 9.99 2.87 15.59
C MET A 138 9.88 1.36 15.78
N GLY A 139 10.15 0.88 16.98
CA GLY A 139 9.81 -0.49 17.36
C GLY A 139 8.31 -0.70 17.52
N LYS A 140 7.94 -1.89 18.00
CA LYS A 140 6.55 -2.24 18.30
C LYS A 140 6.00 -1.37 19.43
N THR A 141 4.67 -1.27 19.50
CA THR A 141 4.01 -0.50 20.57
C THR A 141 4.35 -1.00 21.99
N SER A 142 4.64 -2.31 22.13
CA SER A 142 5.03 -2.94 23.37
C SER A 142 6.54 -2.80 23.72
N GLU A 143 7.33 -2.22 22.81
CA GLU A 143 8.77 -2.09 22.95
C GLU A 143 9.14 -0.59 23.01
N ASN A 144 10.04 -0.24 23.93
CA ASN A 144 10.60 1.12 24.00
C ASN A 144 11.92 1.16 23.21
N LEU A 145 11.83 0.79 21.92
CA LEU A 145 12.96 0.70 21.01
C LEU A 145 12.70 1.55 19.74
N GLY A 146 13.79 1.90 19.08
CA GLY A 146 13.78 2.69 17.86
C GLY A 146 13.71 4.19 18.12
N ASP A 147 13.63 4.93 17.01
CA ASP A 147 13.56 6.38 17.03
C ASP A 147 12.12 6.86 17.28
N ASN A 148 11.93 8.15 17.51
CA ASN A 148 10.60 8.74 17.67
C ASN A 148 10.59 10.22 17.28
N LEU A 149 9.37 10.77 17.12
CA LEU A 149 9.17 12.19 16.80
C LEU A 149 8.63 12.98 18.00
N ALA A 150 8.79 12.47 19.24
CA ALA A 150 8.39 13.21 20.43
C ALA A 150 9.23 14.48 20.56
N GLY A 151 8.55 15.62 20.62
CA GLY A 151 9.22 16.93 20.69
C GLY A 151 9.91 17.38 19.40
N PHE A 152 9.74 16.66 18.29
CA PHE A 152 10.27 17.08 17.01
C PHE A 152 9.58 18.35 16.50
N GLN A 153 10.35 19.39 16.22
CA GLN A 153 9.86 20.64 15.66
C GLN A 153 9.85 20.54 14.13
N ALA A 154 8.66 20.45 13.52
CA ALA A 154 8.56 20.31 12.06
C ALA A 154 9.04 21.57 11.33
N ASP A 155 8.57 22.73 11.78
CA ASP A 155 8.92 24.02 11.19
C ASP A 155 10.12 24.64 11.93
N LEU A 156 11.22 24.81 11.23
CA LEU A 156 12.36 25.58 11.71
C LEU A 156 12.18 27.08 11.40
N THR A 157 12.67 27.92 12.25
CA THR A 157 12.77 29.36 11.97
C THR A 157 13.84 29.65 10.91
N THR A 158 13.74 30.77 10.20
CA THR A 158 14.74 31.20 9.21
C THR A 158 16.13 31.19 9.81
N ALA A 159 16.33 31.69 11.03
CA ALA A 159 17.63 31.71 11.70
C ALA A 159 18.18 30.28 11.98
N GLU A 160 17.33 29.31 12.27
CA GLU A 160 17.73 27.90 12.44
C GLU A 160 18.11 27.26 11.10
N ILE A 161 17.39 27.57 10.03
CA ILE A 161 17.68 27.11 8.66
C ILE A 161 19.06 27.68 8.23
N GLU A 162 19.26 29.00 8.34
CA GLU A 162 20.56 29.65 8.03
C GLU A 162 21.70 29.06 8.87
N ARG A 163 21.47 28.86 10.17
CA ARG A 163 22.47 28.25 11.07
C ARG A 163 22.83 26.83 10.63
N PHE A 164 21.86 26.04 10.22
CA PHE A 164 22.11 24.69 9.73
C PHE A 164 22.94 24.71 8.44
N PHE A 165 22.53 25.49 7.44
CA PHE A 165 23.24 25.54 6.15
C PHE A 165 24.66 26.15 6.28
N ALA A 166 24.88 27.08 7.22
CA ALA A 166 26.20 27.60 7.49
C ALA A 166 27.18 26.57 8.06
N ALA A 167 26.68 25.58 8.84
CA ALA A 167 27.49 24.54 9.47
C ALA A 167 26.71 23.21 9.65
N PRO A 168 26.44 22.47 8.57
CA PRO A 168 25.56 21.29 8.64
C PRO A 168 26.12 20.08 9.41
N LYS A 169 27.40 20.11 9.75
CA LYS A 169 28.09 19.11 10.61
C LYS A 169 28.30 19.57 12.05
N SER A 170 27.72 20.71 12.42
CA SER A 170 27.82 21.22 13.80
C SER A 170 26.91 20.40 14.76
N PRO A 171 27.14 20.55 16.10
CA PRO A 171 26.27 19.95 17.11
C PRO A 171 24.78 20.32 16.95
N PHE A 172 24.51 21.49 16.37
CA PHE A 172 23.14 21.94 16.10
C PHE A 172 22.36 20.99 15.18
N ALA A 173 23.03 20.33 14.23
CA ALA A 173 22.39 19.32 13.40
C ALA A 173 21.81 18.16 14.23
N ALA A 174 22.51 17.73 15.27
CA ALA A 174 22.02 16.71 16.20
C ALA A 174 20.87 17.25 17.10
N GLU A 175 20.93 18.51 17.51
CA GLU A 175 19.88 19.16 18.29
C GLU A 175 18.56 19.16 17.52
N ILE A 176 18.56 19.59 16.25
CA ILE A 176 17.34 19.65 15.43
C ILE A 176 16.89 18.28 14.94
N LEU A 177 17.78 17.29 14.82
CA LEU A 177 17.41 15.89 14.54
C LEU A 177 16.65 15.29 15.72
N ALA A 178 16.99 15.67 16.94
CA ALA A 178 16.41 15.15 18.17
C ALA A 178 16.47 13.61 18.24
N GLN A 179 15.32 12.94 18.34
CA GLN A 179 15.22 11.49 18.39
C GLN A 179 14.66 10.89 17.08
N ALA A 180 14.61 11.69 16.01
CA ALA A 180 14.15 11.23 14.70
C ALA A 180 15.24 10.42 13.98
N SER A 181 14.81 9.48 13.11
CA SER A 181 15.72 8.78 12.21
C SER A 181 16.29 9.72 11.14
N THR A 182 15.45 10.64 10.66
CA THR A 182 15.80 11.57 9.59
C THR A 182 15.15 12.93 9.82
N ARG A 183 15.89 13.97 9.50
CA ARG A 183 15.39 15.33 9.33
C ARG A 183 15.74 15.86 7.96
N ILE A 184 14.77 16.50 7.30
CA ILE A 184 15.00 17.24 6.05
C ILE A 184 14.85 18.72 6.37
N VAL A 185 15.80 19.51 5.91
CA VAL A 185 15.79 20.98 6.03
C VAL A 185 15.71 21.54 4.63
N TYR A 186 14.70 22.34 4.39
CA TYR A 186 14.48 23.00 3.09
C TYR A 186 14.94 24.44 3.19
N ASP A 187 15.64 24.91 2.15
CA ASP A 187 15.89 26.31 1.87
C ASP A 187 14.87 26.73 0.81
N THR A 188 13.95 27.60 1.20
CA THR A 188 12.81 28.02 0.35
C THR A 188 12.93 29.48 -0.11
N ASP A 189 14.08 30.14 0.12
CA ASP A 189 14.36 31.53 -0.28
C ASP A 189 14.91 31.64 -1.71
#